data_41abdb91ecfc7c748d0e8295dd40e2c7
#
_entry.id   41abdb91ecfc7c748d0e8295dd40e2c7
#
_cell.length_a   1.000
_cell.length_b   1.000
_cell.length_c   1.000
_cell.angle_alpha   90.00
_cell.angle_beta   90.00
_cell.angle_gamma   90.00
#
_symmetry.space_group_name_H-M   'P 1'
#
loop_
_entity.id
_entity.type
_entity.pdbx_description
1 polymer ?
#
loop_
_entity_poly.entity_id
_entity_poly.type
_entity_poly.pdbx_seq_one_letter_code
_entity_poly.pdbx_strand_id
1 'polypeptide(L)'
;MALGMTPTQAYGGTRIQETNQSKNGQCTGTIIDPTGEPVIGATVTVKGKQGGTITDLDGKFVLSDVQHGATVCISYIGFEPVEMVWKGGDINVTMQEDNKTLNEVVVVGFGTQKKVNLTGAVSTRSSGCSSRYELLYTKQWWYS
;
A
#
# COMPACT_ATOMS: atom_id res chain seq x y z
N MET A 1 42.18 -3.52 62.91
CA MET A 1 42.44 -2.67 61.75
C MET A 1 41.77 -3.26 60.52
N ALA A 2 40.57 -2.87 60.31
CA ALA A 2 39.85 -3.31 59.13
C ALA A 2 39.75 -2.11 58.17
N LEU A 3 40.47 -2.15 57.12
CA LEU A 3 40.33 -1.21 56.03
C LEU A 3 39.30 -1.74 55.07
N GLY A 4 38.07 -1.36 55.31
CA GLY A 4 37.01 -1.61 54.39
C GLY A 4 37.14 -0.71 53.18
N MET A 5 37.80 -1.15 52.14
CA MET A 5 37.67 -0.53 50.82
C MET A 5 36.45 -1.13 50.16
N THR A 6 35.41 -0.37 50.13
CA THR A 6 34.30 -0.67 49.25
C THR A 6 34.65 -0.20 47.87
N PRO A 7 34.69 -1.07 46.87
CA PRO A 7 34.80 -0.59 45.50
C PRO A 7 33.50 0.08 45.12
N THR A 8 33.61 1.36 44.92
CA THR A 8 32.53 2.10 44.29
C THR A 8 32.44 1.62 42.86
N GLN A 9 31.55 0.74 42.62
CA GLN A 9 31.16 0.36 41.28
C GLN A 9 30.42 1.53 40.67
N ALA A 10 31.12 2.31 39.90
CA ALA A 10 30.46 3.23 39.01
C ALA A 10 29.74 2.42 37.92
N TYR A 11 28.52 2.11 38.13
CA TYR A 11 27.67 1.68 37.09
C TYR A 11 27.44 2.90 36.18
N GLY A 12 28.25 2.95 35.13
CA GLY A 12 27.93 3.73 33.97
C GLY A 12 26.60 3.20 33.45
N GLY A 13 25.56 3.87 33.77
CA GLY A 13 24.26 3.57 33.20
C GLY A 13 24.41 3.64 31.70
N THR A 14 24.50 2.50 31.07
CA THR A 14 24.25 2.40 29.67
C THR A 14 22.81 2.88 29.51
N ARG A 15 22.65 4.12 29.11
CA ARG A 15 21.39 4.56 28.60
C ARG A 15 21.11 3.66 27.41
N ILE A 16 20.31 2.67 27.68
CA ILE A 16 19.61 2.00 26.62
C ILE A 16 18.80 3.13 26.00
N GLN A 17 19.34 3.67 24.92
CA GLN A 17 18.50 4.44 24.03
C GLN A 17 17.43 3.43 23.63
N GLU A 18 16.28 3.61 24.19
CA GLU A 18 15.09 3.07 23.61
C GLU A 18 15.04 3.69 22.21
N THR A 19 15.72 3.03 21.29
CA THR A 19 15.39 3.21 19.90
C THR A 19 13.90 2.92 19.87
N ASN A 20 13.10 3.94 19.64
CA ASN A 20 11.75 3.77 19.19
C ASN A 20 11.82 2.96 17.90
N GLN A 21 12.07 1.68 18.06
CA GLN A 21 11.73 0.74 17.03
C GLN A 21 10.22 0.88 16.92
N SER A 22 9.82 1.71 15.99
CA SER A 22 8.47 1.65 15.46
C SER A 22 8.23 0.17 15.26
N LYS A 23 7.35 -0.38 16.08
CA LYS A 23 7.05 -1.82 16.04
C LYS A 23 6.43 -2.06 14.69
N ASN A 24 7.27 -2.34 13.73
CA ASN A 24 6.84 -2.77 12.43
C ASN A 24 6.16 -4.11 12.65
N GLY A 25 4.87 -4.10 12.49
CA GLY A 25 4.05 -5.28 12.65
C GLY A 25 3.91 -6.02 11.32
N GLN A 26 3.47 -7.22 11.44
CA GLN A 26 2.96 -8.00 10.33
C GLN A 26 1.48 -7.67 10.17
N CYS A 27 1.10 -7.19 9.02
CA CYS A 27 -0.28 -6.96 8.66
C CYS A 27 -0.77 -8.17 7.88
N THR A 28 -1.77 -8.83 8.42
CA THR A 28 -2.45 -9.95 7.76
C THR A 28 -3.88 -9.57 7.46
N GLY A 29 -4.49 -10.25 6.51
CA GLY A 29 -5.88 -9.96 6.21
C GLY A 29 -6.44 -10.82 5.10
N THR A 30 -7.74 -10.64 4.87
CA THR A 30 -8.49 -11.34 3.82
C THR A 30 -9.24 -10.32 2.98
N ILE A 31 -9.19 -10.52 1.67
CA ILE A 31 -9.87 -9.68 0.70
C ILE A 31 -10.94 -10.51 0.01
N ILE A 32 -12.16 -10.02 0.06
CA ILE A 32 -13.32 -10.64 -0.57
C ILE A 32 -13.99 -9.67 -1.53
N ASP A 33 -14.74 -10.19 -2.46
CA ASP A 33 -15.60 -9.43 -3.34
C ASP A 33 -16.99 -9.20 -2.71
N PRO A 34 -17.91 -8.47 -3.36
CA PRO A 34 -19.26 -8.25 -2.85
C PRO A 34 -20.10 -9.52 -2.78
N THR A 35 -19.72 -10.58 -3.48
CA THR A 35 -20.39 -11.88 -3.46
C THR A 35 -19.93 -12.76 -2.31
N GLY A 36 -18.82 -12.39 -1.65
CA GLY A 36 -18.20 -13.12 -0.57
C GLY A 36 -17.12 -14.10 -1.04
N GLU A 37 -16.75 -14.04 -2.31
CA GLU A 37 -15.67 -14.87 -2.85
C GLU A 37 -14.29 -14.23 -2.57
N PRO A 38 -13.25 -15.04 -2.35
CA PRO A 38 -11.90 -14.50 -2.13
C PRO A 38 -11.33 -13.91 -3.40
N VAL A 39 -10.79 -12.69 -3.30
CA VAL A 39 -10.12 -12.02 -4.41
C VAL A 39 -8.67 -12.49 -4.49
N ILE A 40 -8.36 -13.27 -5.52
CA ILE A 40 -7.05 -13.88 -5.76
C ILE A 40 -6.19 -12.92 -6.58
N GLY A 41 -4.94 -12.72 -6.18
CA GLY A 41 -4.00 -11.91 -6.94
C GLY A 41 -4.19 -10.39 -6.78
N ALA A 42 -4.98 -9.95 -5.80
CA ALA A 42 -5.06 -8.54 -5.47
C ALA A 42 -3.72 -8.02 -4.92
N THR A 43 -3.32 -6.86 -5.37
CA THR A 43 -2.08 -6.23 -4.94
C THR A 43 -2.32 -5.42 -3.67
N VAL A 44 -1.53 -5.69 -2.65
CA VAL A 44 -1.57 -4.98 -1.36
C VAL A 44 -0.25 -4.25 -1.14
N THR A 45 -0.30 -2.95 -0.99
CA THR A 45 0.88 -2.09 -0.82
C THR A 45 0.71 -1.16 0.38
N VAL A 46 1.82 -0.61 0.87
CA VAL A 46 1.80 0.43 1.90
C VAL A 46 2.14 1.76 1.26
N LYS A 47 1.33 2.75 1.49
CA LYS A 47 1.56 4.11 1.01
C LYS A 47 2.89 4.66 1.54
N GLY A 48 3.74 5.09 0.62
CA GLY A 48 5.06 5.62 0.97
C GLY A 48 6.16 4.59 1.16
N LYS A 49 5.87 3.30 1.05
CA LYS A 49 6.89 2.25 1.00
C LYS A 49 6.99 1.63 -0.39
N GLN A 50 8.18 1.21 -0.73
CA GLN A 50 8.39 0.40 -1.93
C GLN A 50 8.23 -1.07 -1.52
N GLY A 51 7.35 -1.74 -2.18
CA GLY A 51 7.04 -3.15 -1.94
C GLY A 51 5.60 -3.38 -1.54
N GLY A 52 5.17 -4.58 -1.75
CA GLY A 52 3.82 -5.04 -1.49
C GLY A 52 3.76 -6.54 -1.53
N THR A 53 2.58 -7.06 -1.37
CA THR A 53 2.28 -8.48 -1.47
C THR A 53 1.06 -8.67 -2.36
N ILE A 54 0.79 -9.89 -2.72
CA ILE A 54 -0.43 -10.28 -3.44
C ILE A 54 -1.24 -11.27 -2.60
N THR A 55 -2.54 -11.30 -2.80
CA THR A 55 -3.41 -12.28 -2.15
C THR A 55 -3.23 -13.66 -2.75
N ASP A 56 -3.38 -14.67 -1.91
CA ASP A 56 -3.34 -16.08 -2.27
C ASP A 56 -4.72 -16.60 -2.75
N LEU A 57 -4.83 -17.91 -2.90
CA LEU A 57 -6.04 -18.58 -3.36
C LEU A 57 -7.24 -18.42 -2.41
N ASP A 58 -6.98 -18.15 -1.15
CA ASP A 58 -7.99 -17.90 -0.12
C ASP A 58 -8.27 -16.39 0.06
N GLY A 59 -7.74 -15.55 -0.82
CA GLY A 59 -7.83 -14.09 -0.68
C GLY A 59 -7.04 -13.53 0.50
N LYS A 60 -6.17 -14.33 1.09
CA LYS A 60 -5.36 -13.91 2.24
C LYS A 60 -4.07 -13.24 1.79
N PHE A 61 -3.62 -12.29 2.57
CA PHE A 61 -2.32 -11.65 2.36
C PHE A 61 -1.54 -11.52 3.67
N VAL A 62 -0.24 -11.47 3.52
CA VAL A 62 0.69 -11.21 4.62
C VAL A 62 1.65 -10.12 4.16
N LEU A 63 1.63 -9.01 4.85
CA LEU A 63 2.47 -7.87 4.57
C LEU A 63 3.35 -7.59 5.78
N SER A 64 4.65 -7.78 5.62
CA SER A 64 5.63 -7.56 6.68
C SER A 64 6.05 -6.10 6.73
N ASP A 65 6.57 -5.69 7.89
CA ASP A 65 7.19 -4.37 8.05
C ASP A 65 6.22 -3.19 7.88
N VAL A 66 4.98 -3.38 8.32
CA VAL A 66 3.97 -2.31 8.32
C VAL A 66 4.04 -1.55 9.64
N GLN A 67 4.13 -0.24 9.56
CA GLN A 67 4.07 0.61 10.73
C GLN A 67 2.62 0.78 11.19
N HIS A 68 2.43 0.83 12.49
CA HIS A 68 1.12 1.16 13.06
C HIS A 68 0.67 2.54 12.60
N GLY A 69 -0.51 2.64 12.03
CA GLY A 69 -1.02 3.87 11.43
C GLY A 69 -0.65 4.07 9.96
N ALA A 70 0.06 3.12 9.34
CA ALA A 70 0.34 3.18 7.91
C ALA A 70 -0.92 2.95 7.09
N THR A 71 -1.02 3.64 5.96
CA THR A 71 -2.10 3.43 5.01
C THR A 71 -1.76 2.26 4.11
N VAL A 72 -2.59 1.24 4.15
CA VAL A 72 -2.55 0.08 3.27
C VAL A 72 -3.48 0.34 2.09
N CYS A 73 -2.98 0.10 0.91
CA CYS A 73 -3.70 0.24 -0.32
C CYS A 73 -3.84 -1.10 -1.02
N ILE A 74 -5.04 -1.41 -1.41
CA ILE A 74 -5.42 -2.65 -2.05
C ILE A 74 -5.98 -2.33 -3.42
N SER A 75 -5.46 -2.97 -4.44
CA SER A 75 -5.94 -2.80 -5.81
C SER A 75 -6.03 -4.12 -6.55
N TYR A 76 -7.05 -4.22 -7.38
CA TYR A 76 -7.27 -5.37 -8.26
C TYR A 76 -7.95 -4.92 -9.54
N ILE A 77 -7.68 -5.60 -10.64
CA ILE A 77 -8.26 -5.28 -11.96
C ILE A 77 -9.78 -5.50 -11.92
N GLY A 78 -10.54 -4.48 -12.31
CA GLY A 78 -12.00 -4.53 -12.32
C GLY A 78 -12.66 -4.17 -10.99
N PHE A 79 -11.87 -3.80 -9.99
CA PHE A 79 -12.36 -3.37 -8.68
C PHE A 79 -11.86 -1.98 -8.32
N GLU A 80 -12.64 -1.28 -7.55
CA GLU A 80 -12.25 0.03 -7.03
C GLU A 80 -11.14 -0.14 -5.99
N PRO A 81 -10.04 0.62 -6.08
CA PRO A 81 -8.96 0.54 -5.10
C PRO A 81 -9.42 1.01 -3.72
N VAL A 82 -9.03 0.26 -2.70
CA VAL A 82 -9.40 0.55 -1.32
C VAL A 82 -8.17 1.00 -0.53
N GLU A 83 -8.27 2.13 0.13
CA GLU A 83 -7.26 2.62 1.05
C GLU A 83 -7.77 2.55 2.49
N MET A 84 -6.96 1.99 3.38
CA MET A 84 -7.31 1.95 4.81
C MET A 84 -6.10 2.11 5.70
N VAL A 85 -6.32 2.63 6.89
CA VAL A 85 -5.25 2.80 7.90
C VAL A 85 -5.18 1.54 8.75
N TRP A 86 -4.00 0.93 8.79
CA TRP A 86 -3.77 -0.23 9.65
C TRP A 86 -3.55 0.20 11.10
N LYS A 87 -4.38 -0.29 11.97
CA LYS A 87 -4.33 -0.02 13.41
C LYS A 87 -3.80 -1.19 14.23
N GLY A 88 -3.31 -2.21 13.55
CA GLY A 88 -2.91 -3.48 14.17
C GLY A 88 -3.98 -4.56 14.00
N GLY A 89 -3.55 -5.81 13.93
CA GLY A 89 -4.45 -6.96 13.74
C GLY A 89 -4.76 -7.28 12.29
N ASP A 90 -5.70 -8.18 12.11
CA ASP A 90 -6.13 -8.66 10.81
C ASP A 90 -7.08 -7.68 10.12
N ILE A 91 -6.92 -7.54 8.84
CA ILE A 91 -7.74 -6.67 7.99
C ILE A 91 -8.69 -7.53 7.14
N ASN A 92 -9.98 -7.29 7.24
CA ASN A 92 -10.96 -7.87 6.36
C ASN A 92 -11.53 -6.77 5.46
N VAL A 93 -11.37 -6.92 4.15
CA VAL A 93 -11.80 -5.93 3.17
C VAL A 93 -12.71 -6.55 2.15
N THR A 94 -13.83 -5.88 1.91
CA THR A 94 -14.70 -6.17 0.76
C THR A 94 -14.43 -5.14 -0.31
N MET A 95 -13.96 -5.57 -1.47
CA MET A 95 -13.75 -4.71 -2.62
C MET A 95 -15.07 -4.48 -3.34
N GLN A 96 -15.20 -3.35 -4.01
CA GLN A 96 -16.36 -3.05 -4.86
C GLN A 96 -15.95 -3.13 -6.32
N GLU A 97 -16.82 -3.64 -7.16
CA GLU A 97 -16.59 -3.65 -8.60
C GLU A 97 -16.53 -2.22 -9.14
N ASP A 98 -15.52 -1.94 -9.93
CA ASP A 98 -15.40 -0.66 -10.60
C ASP A 98 -16.29 -0.62 -11.86
N ASN A 99 -17.50 -0.17 -11.67
CA ASN A 99 -18.43 0.02 -12.77
C ASN A 99 -18.11 1.21 -13.68
N LYS A 100 -17.11 2.00 -13.31
CA LYS A 100 -16.73 3.20 -14.07
C LYS A 100 -15.91 2.88 -15.31
N THR A 101 -15.19 1.76 -15.29
CA THR A 101 -14.35 1.36 -16.42
C THR A 101 -15.16 0.99 -17.67
N LEU A 102 -16.41 0.62 -17.50
CA LEU A 102 -17.27 0.28 -18.63
C LEU A 102 -17.82 1.51 -19.38
N ASN A 103 -17.81 2.67 -18.77
CA ASN A 103 -18.31 3.89 -19.40
C ASN A 103 -17.27 4.61 -20.26
N GLU A 104 -16.00 4.35 -20.05
CA GLU A 104 -14.93 4.96 -20.84
C GLU A 104 -14.69 4.27 -22.19
N VAL A 105 -15.06 3.00 -22.29
CA VAL A 105 -14.87 2.23 -23.51
C VAL A 105 -15.87 2.60 -24.61
N VAL A 106 -16.96 3.26 -24.27
CA VAL A 106 -18.03 3.61 -25.22
C VAL A 106 -17.71 4.88 -26.00
N VAL A 107 -16.67 5.59 -25.66
CA VAL A 107 -16.31 6.84 -26.32
C VAL A 107 -15.29 6.62 -27.43
N VAL A 108 -15.34 5.52 -28.08
CA VAL A 108 -14.72 5.41 -29.39
C VAL A 108 -15.66 6.00 -30.42
N GLY A 109 -16.18 7.15 -30.09
CA GLY A 109 -16.84 7.95 -31.06
C GLY A 109 -15.82 8.43 -32.06
N PHE A 110 -16.15 8.42 -33.29
CA PHE A 110 -15.49 9.09 -34.37
C PHE A 110 -15.13 10.48 -33.92
N GLY A 111 -13.90 10.59 -33.40
CA GLY A 111 -13.56 11.74 -32.69
C GLY A 111 -13.16 12.84 -33.60
N THR A 112 -13.89 13.78 -33.60
CA THR A 112 -13.27 15.06 -33.50
C THR A 112 -12.46 15.02 -32.20
N GLN A 113 -11.26 14.70 -32.34
CA GLN A 113 -10.32 14.79 -31.26
C GLN A 113 -10.14 16.27 -30.97
N LYS A 114 -10.96 16.75 -30.13
CA LYS A 114 -10.60 17.95 -29.42
C LYS A 114 -9.48 17.58 -28.50
N LYS A 115 -8.31 17.77 -28.96
CA LYS A 115 -7.07 17.71 -28.18
C LYS A 115 -7.05 18.69 -27.01
N VAL A 116 -8.18 19.19 -26.68
CA VAL A 116 -8.24 20.44 -25.99
C VAL A 116 -7.97 20.31 -24.52
N ASN A 117 -7.97 19.15 -23.98
CA ASN A 117 -8.22 19.15 -22.57
C ASN A 117 -7.20 18.42 -21.74
N LEU A 118 -6.10 18.12 -22.36
CA LEU A 118 -5.08 17.40 -21.64
C LEU A 118 -4.20 18.29 -20.78
N THR A 119 -4.31 19.57 -20.95
CA THR A 119 -3.41 20.48 -20.22
C THR A 119 -3.99 21.04 -18.94
N GLY A 120 -5.27 20.92 -18.74
CA GLY A 120 -5.88 21.57 -17.59
C GLY A 120 -6.34 20.64 -16.50
N ALA A 121 -6.50 19.41 -16.82
CA ALA A 121 -7.21 18.49 -15.94
C ALA A 121 -6.32 17.60 -15.09
N VAL A 122 -5.05 17.78 -15.16
CA VAL A 122 -4.12 16.88 -14.49
C VAL A 122 -3.74 17.36 -13.11
N SER A 123 -4.57 18.09 -12.49
CA SER A 123 -4.52 18.09 -11.04
C SER A 123 -5.25 16.87 -10.53
N THR A 124 -4.88 15.76 -11.04
CA THR A 124 -5.20 14.55 -10.34
C THR A 124 -4.41 14.56 -9.06
N ARG A 125 -5.03 15.01 -8.08
CA ARG A 125 -4.81 14.49 -6.76
C ARG A 125 -5.30 13.06 -6.76
N SER A 126 -4.72 12.25 -7.56
CA SER A 126 -4.74 10.86 -7.29
C SER A 126 -3.71 10.63 -6.20
N SER A 127 -4.08 10.97 -5.02
CA SER A 127 -3.54 10.34 -3.85
C SER A 127 -3.94 8.87 -3.92
N GLY A 128 -3.61 8.26 -5.00
CA GLY A 128 -3.95 6.88 -5.22
C GLY A 128 -2.73 6.03 -5.11
N CYS A 129 -2.94 4.81 -4.84
CA CYS A 129 -2.10 3.69 -5.16
C CYS A 129 -1.81 3.61 -6.65
N SER A 130 -2.06 4.65 -7.36
CA SER A 130 -1.85 4.77 -8.78
C SER A 130 -0.37 4.62 -9.07
N SER A 131 -0.04 3.45 -9.19
CA SER A 131 0.92 2.80 -10.03
C SER A 131 1.91 3.73 -10.73
N ARG A 132 3.04 3.72 -10.17
CA ARG A 132 4.29 4.12 -10.83
C ARG A 132 4.62 3.24 -12.04
N TYR A 133 3.73 2.33 -12.40
CA TYR A 133 3.97 1.37 -13.47
C TYR A 133 3.62 1.88 -14.86
N GLU A 134 2.79 2.88 -14.97
CA GLU A 134 2.45 3.45 -16.27
C GLU A 134 3.58 4.24 -16.94
N LEU A 135 4.48 4.78 -16.15
CA LEU A 135 5.60 5.56 -16.69
C LEU A 135 6.73 4.72 -17.27
N LEU A 136 6.77 3.43 -16.99
CA LEU A 136 7.79 2.55 -17.56
C LEU A 136 7.41 1.98 -18.92
N TYR A 137 6.12 1.95 -19.24
CA TYR A 137 5.66 1.40 -20.52
C TYR A 137 5.73 2.38 -21.69
N THR A 138 5.72 3.66 -21.43
CA THR A 138 5.74 4.67 -22.49
C THR A 138 7.12 5.01 -23.01
N LYS A 139 8.17 4.56 -22.37
CA LYS A 139 9.54 4.89 -22.79
C LYS A 139 10.15 3.93 -23.81
N GLN A 140 9.48 2.83 -24.10
CA GLN A 140 10.08 1.78 -24.93
C GLN A 140 9.63 1.77 -26.40
N TRP A 141 8.76 2.67 -26.79
CA TRP A 141 8.22 2.71 -28.15
C TRP A 141 8.82 3.80 -29.05
N TRP A 142 9.83 4.51 -28.59
CA TRP A 142 10.40 5.65 -29.34
C TRP A 142 11.79 5.40 -29.90
N TYR A 143 12.27 4.16 -29.90
CA TYR A 143 13.50 3.79 -30.58
C TYR A 143 13.25 2.62 -31.53
N SER A 144 12.77 2.97 -32.67
CA SER A 144 12.95 2.18 -33.92
C SER A 144 13.04 3.12 -35.10
#